data_195bb129c3dd6fef545958e0884792d8
#
_entry.id   195bb129c3dd6fef545958e0884792d8
#
_cell.length_a   1.000
_cell.length_b   1.000
_cell.length_c   1.000
_cell.angle_alpha   90.00
_cell.angle_beta   90.00
_cell.angle_gamma   90.00
#
_symmetry.space_group_name_H-M   'P 1'
#
loop_
_entity.id
_entity.type
_entity.pdbx_description
1 polymer ?
#
loop_
_entity_poly.entity_id
_entity_poly.type
_entity_poly.pdbx_seq_one_letter_code
_entity_poly.pdbx_strand_id
1 'polypeptide(L)'
;QVLHCPYTFDKARIIVWEMLELLSLDLVEKRLVTNQIVLTIGYDIENLTNPEISKYYSGEIKTDHYGRKIPKHAHGTANIDRHTSSTRLISDATLKLYDDIVDNKLLIRRVTISANNLVPEDSVKDKQSFEQLDLFTDYDELIAKREKQNAELQKERNLQRLES
;
A
#
# COMPACT_ATOMS: atom_id res chain seq x y z
N GLN A 1 11.54 4.76 -2.99
CA GLN A 1 12.73 4.04 -3.46
C GLN A 1 12.99 4.35 -4.92
N VAL A 2 14.20 4.76 -5.25
CA VAL A 2 14.65 4.96 -6.63
C VAL A 2 15.29 3.66 -7.11
N LEU A 3 14.83 3.15 -8.25
CA LEU A 3 15.36 1.92 -8.84
C LEU A 3 16.66 2.24 -9.59
N HIS A 4 17.62 1.32 -9.57
CA HIS A 4 18.94 1.53 -10.20
C HIS A 4 18.87 1.45 -11.74
N CYS A 5 17.79 0.90 -12.30
CA CYS A 5 17.52 0.89 -13.73
C CYS A 5 15.99 0.91 -13.94
N PRO A 6 15.51 1.23 -15.16
CA PRO A 6 14.08 1.18 -15.44
C PRO A 6 13.54 -0.24 -15.32
N TYR A 7 12.39 -0.39 -14.68
CA TYR A 7 11.71 -1.68 -14.50
C TYR A 7 10.40 -1.70 -15.29
N THR A 8 10.06 -2.88 -15.80
CA THR A 8 8.74 -3.12 -16.41
C THR A 8 7.64 -3.08 -15.36
N PHE A 9 6.40 -2.96 -15.81
CA PHE A 9 5.22 -3.00 -14.95
C PHE A 9 5.22 -4.22 -14.01
N ASP A 10 5.45 -5.41 -14.56
CA ASP A 10 5.40 -6.64 -13.76
C ASP A 10 6.54 -6.71 -12.74
N LYS A 11 7.74 -6.30 -13.14
CA LYS A 11 8.90 -6.32 -12.26
C LYS A 11 8.76 -5.29 -11.14
N ALA A 12 8.29 -4.09 -11.46
CA ALA A 12 8.05 -3.06 -10.45
C ALA A 12 6.91 -3.43 -9.49
N ARG A 13 5.92 -4.19 -9.97
CA ARG A 13 4.84 -4.70 -9.12
C ARG A 13 5.37 -5.59 -8.00
N ILE A 14 6.36 -6.41 -8.30
CA ILE A 14 7.03 -7.25 -7.30
C ILE A 14 7.75 -6.38 -6.25
N ILE A 15 8.42 -5.32 -6.69
CA ILE A 15 9.08 -4.37 -5.79
C ILE A 15 8.06 -3.69 -4.86
N VAL A 16 6.92 -3.28 -5.40
CA VAL A 16 5.83 -2.71 -4.59
C VAL A 16 5.38 -3.71 -3.53
N TRP A 17 5.18 -4.96 -3.90
CA TRP A 17 4.79 -6.02 -2.97
C TRP A 17 5.83 -6.22 -1.84
N GLU A 18 7.11 -6.28 -2.20
CA GLU A 18 8.19 -6.40 -1.22
C GLU A 18 8.23 -5.21 -0.26
N MET A 19 8.05 -3.99 -0.77
CA MET A 19 8.01 -2.78 0.05
C MET A 19 6.82 -2.80 1.01
N LEU A 20 5.67 -3.31 0.57
CA LEU A 20 4.49 -3.44 1.41
C LEU A 20 4.69 -4.48 2.53
N GLU A 21 5.38 -5.57 2.25
CA GLU A 21 5.74 -6.54 3.30
C GLU A 21 6.62 -5.91 4.37
N LEU A 22 7.64 -5.16 3.96
CA LEU A 22 8.52 -4.45 4.89
C LEU A 22 7.76 -3.40 5.70
N LEU A 23 6.86 -2.66 5.07
CA LEU A 23 6.01 -1.69 5.75
C LEU A 23 5.13 -2.36 6.81
N SER A 24 4.51 -3.49 6.46
CA SER A 24 3.66 -4.24 7.39
C SER A 24 4.44 -4.76 8.59
N LEU A 25 5.65 -5.27 8.37
CA LEU A 25 6.53 -5.72 9.45
C LEU A 25 6.92 -4.56 10.38
N ASP A 26 7.21 -3.39 9.81
CA ASP A 26 7.53 -2.20 10.58
C ASP A 26 6.34 -1.75 11.44
N LEU A 27 5.13 -1.78 10.88
CA LEU A 27 3.91 -1.46 11.60
C LEU A 27 3.67 -2.43 12.77
N VAL A 28 3.85 -3.73 12.55
CA VAL A 28 3.73 -4.75 13.60
C VAL A 28 4.73 -4.50 14.71
N GLU A 29 5.97 -4.26 14.37
CA GLU A 29 7.04 -4.01 15.34
C GLU A 29 6.75 -2.78 16.21
N LYS A 30 6.26 -1.72 15.60
CA LYS A 30 5.90 -0.47 16.29
C LYS A 30 4.52 -0.49 16.92
N ARG A 31 3.76 -1.56 16.74
CA ARG A 31 2.37 -1.70 17.20
C ARG A 31 1.46 -0.58 16.69
N LEU A 32 1.63 -0.24 15.43
CA LEU A 32 0.81 0.74 14.73
C LEU A 32 -0.07 0.05 13.69
N VAL A 33 -1.19 0.67 13.39
CA VAL A 33 -2.09 0.22 12.32
C VAL A 33 -2.45 1.41 11.43
N THR A 34 -2.79 1.10 10.18
CA THR A 34 -3.13 2.10 9.16
C THR A 34 -4.42 1.69 8.44
N ASN A 35 -5.12 2.68 7.92
CA ASN A 35 -6.27 2.44 7.03
C ASN A 35 -6.11 3.10 5.67
N GLN A 36 -4.92 3.62 5.36
CA GLN A 36 -4.70 4.33 4.11
C GLN A 36 -3.25 4.21 3.66
N ILE A 37 -3.06 3.80 2.41
CA ILE A 37 -1.74 3.72 1.78
C ILE A 37 -1.73 4.65 0.57
N VAL A 38 -0.72 5.50 0.49
CA VAL A 38 -0.49 6.38 -0.67
C VAL A 38 0.62 5.78 -1.52
N LEU A 39 0.33 5.62 -2.81
CA LEU A 39 1.27 5.06 -3.78
C LEU A 39 1.58 6.12 -4.84
N THR A 40 2.86 6.32 -5.12
CA THR A 40 3.32 7.17 -6.21
C THR A 40 4.34 6.39 -7.03
N ILE A 41 4.12 6.34 -8.34
CA ILE A 41 4.99 5.65 -9.29
C ILE A 41 5.56 6.69 -10.25
N GLY A 42 6.89 6.81 -10.25
CA GLY A 42 7.61 7.68 -11.18
C GLY A 42 8.09 6.88 -12.39
N TYR A 43 7.74 7.36 -13.58
CA TYR A 43 8.17 6.72 -14.83
C TYR A 43 9.56 7.20 -15.26
N ASP A 44 10.25 6.36 -16.02
CA ASP A 44 11.58 6.69 -16.52
C ASP A 44 11.53 7.60 -17.74
N ILE A 45 12.57 8.42 -17.90
CA ILE A 45 12.74 9.28 -19.06
C ILE A 45 12.82 8.48 -20.38
N GLU A 46 13.30 7.23 -20.33
CA GLU A 46 13.40 6.34 -21.49
C GLU A 46 12.05 6.14 -22.19
N ASN A 47 10.92 6.29 -21.47
CA ASN A 47 9.59 6.22 -22.07
C ASN A 47 9.39 7.26 -23.17
N LEU A 48 10.04 8.40 -23.09
CA LEU A 48 9.93 9.48 -24.07
C LEU A 48 11.11 9.53 -25.04
N THR A 49 12.25 8.97 -24.68
CA THR A 49 13.45 8.95 -25.52
C THR A 49 13.56 7.73 -26.41
N ASN A 50 12.92 6.63 -26.04
CA ASN A 50 12.87 5.41 -26.84
C ASN A 50 11.70 5.49 -27.84
N PRO A 51 11.95 5.54 -29.19
CA PRO A 51 10.86 5.67 -30.15
C PRO A 51 9.84 4.53 -30.11
N GLU A 52 10.25 3.32 -29.74
CA GLU A 52 9.35 2.17 -29.67
C GLU A 52 8.32 2.30 -28.56
N ILE A 53 8.65 3.02 -27.50
CA ILE A 53 7.75 3.28 -26.37
C ILE A 53 7.00 4.59 -26.55
N SER A 54 7.71 5.66 -26.95
CA SER A 54 7.16 7.01 -27.01
C SER A 54 6.00 7.15 -28.00
N LYS A 55 6.01 6.38 -29.09
CA LYS A 55 4.93 6.43 -30.09
C LYS A 55 3.59 5.96 -29.55
N TYR A 56 3.56 5.17 -28.47
CA TYR A 56 2.33 4.68 -27.83
C TYR A 56 1.88 5.54 -26.67
N TYR A 57 2.71 6.49 -26.24
CA TYR A 57 2.39 7.31 -25.08
C TYR A 57 1.62 8.56 -25.52
N SER A 58 0.37 8.67 -25.08
CA SER A 58 -0.50 9.82 -25.36
C SER A 58 -0.86 10.60 -24.08
N GLY A 59 -0.25 10.26 -22.95
CA GLY A 59 -0.54 10.89 -21.67
C GLY A 59 0.19 12.22 -21.44
N GLU A 60 -0.01 12.78 -20.27
CA GLU A 60 0.58 14.05 -19.88
C GLU A 60 2.09 13.93 -19.64
N ILE A 61 2.84 14.95 -20.09
CA ILE A 61 4.29 15.06 -19.89
C ILE A 61 4.55 16.17 -18.89
N LYS A 62 5.42 15.91 -17.91
CA LYS A 62 5.87 16.89 -16.93
C LYS A 62 7.38 17.08 -17.03
N THR A 63 7.87 18.19 -16.48
CA THR A 63 9.30 18.45 -16.35
C THR A 63 9.76 18.05 -14.96
N ASP A 64 10.82 17.24 -14.87
CA ASP A 64 11.37 16.82 -13.59
C ASP A 64 12.24 17.92 -12.95
N HIS A 65 12.78 17.61 -11.77
CA HIS A 65 13.63 18.53 -10.99
C HIS A 65 14.88 19.00 -11.78
N TYR A 66 15.36 18.20 -12.72
CA TYR A 66 16.54 18.52 -13.54
C TYR A 66 16.19 19.14 -14.90
N GLY A 67 14.93 19.51 -15.12
CA GLY A 67 14.48 20.08 -16.39
C GLY A 67 14.23 19.08 -17.51
N ARG A 68 14.25 17.78 -17.20
CA ARG A 68 13.99 16.71 -18.18
C ARG A 68 12.49 16.47 -18.32
N LYS A 69 12.06 16.15 -19.53
CA LYS A 69 10.67 15.76 -19.77
C LYS A 69 10.47 14.30 -19.42
N ILE A 70 9.46 14.02 -18.60
CA ILE A 70 9.06 12.68 -18.17
C ILE A 70 7.55 12.54 -18.26
N PRO A 71 7.02 11.32 -18.41
CA PRO A 71 5.59 11.09 -18.28
C PRO A 71 5.11 11.51 -16.88
N LYS A 72 3.89 12.01 -16.81
CA LYS A 72 3.28 12.33 -15.49
C LYS A 72 3.28 11.08 -14.62
N HIS A 73 3.73 11.23 -13.37
CA HIS A 73 3.74 10.14 -12.41
C HIS A 73 2.31 9.65 -12.10
N ALA A 74 2.18 8.37 -11.79
CA ALA A 74 0.94 7.81 -11.29
C ALA A 74 0.89 8.03 -9.78
N HIS A 75 -0.24 8.52 -9.28
CA HIS A 75 -0.45 8.79 -7.86
C HIS A 75 -1.86 8.40 -7.47
N GLY A 76 -1.99 7.74 -6.33
CA GLY A 76 -3.29 7.35 -5.82
C GLY A 76 -3.25 6.93 -4.37
N THR A 77 -4.43 6.72 -3.83
CA THR A 77 -4.62 6.35 -2.44
C THR A 77 -5.46 5.08 -2.35
N ALA A 78 -4.95 4.09 -1.62
CA ALA A 78 -5.67 2.89 -1.30
C ALA A 78 -6.28 3.04 0.09
N ASN A 79 -7.60 3.04 0.18
CA ASN A 79 -8.32 3.10 1.45
C ASN A 79 -8.68 1.68 1.88
N ILE A 80 -8.44 1.37 3.15
CA ILE A 80 -8.74 0.08 3.76
C ILE A 80 -9.92 0.32 4.71
N ASP A 81 -10.89 -0.59 4.71
CA ASP A 81 -12.13 -0.43 5.48
C ASP A 81 -11.93 -0.46 7.01
N ARG A 82 -10.73 -0.80 7.46
CA ARG A 82 -10.37 -0.84 8.89
C ARG A 82 -8.90 -0.50 9.09
N HIS A 83 -8.54 -0.10 10.31
CA HIS A 83 -7.14 0.05 10.69
C HIS A 83 -6.51 -1.33 10.86
N THR A 84 -5.37 -1.55 10.24
CA THR A 84 -4.71 -2.86 10.22
C THR A 84 -3.20 -2.74 10.03
N SER A 85 -2.48 -3.76 10.43
CA SER A 85 -1.08 -4.01 10.05
C SER A 85 -0.95 -5.31 9.23
N SER A 86 -2.07 -5.85 8.79
CA SER A 86 -2.11 -7.09 8.00
C SER A 86 -1.45 -6.92 6.65
N THR A 87 -0.42 -7.72 6.37
CA THR A 87 0.26 -7.75 5.09
C THR A 87 -0.74 -8.01 3.95
N ARG A 88 -1.65 -8.97 4.14
CA ARG A 88 -2.62 -9.33 3.11
C ARG A 88 -3.57 -8.17 2.79
N LEU A 89 -4.18 -7.54 3.79
CA LEU A 89 -5.13 -6.45 3.58
C LEU A 89 -4.46 -5.24 2.94
N ILE A 90 -3.28 -4.87 3.43
CA ILE A 90 -2.50 -3.75 2.89
C ILE A 90 -2.08 -4.04 1.46
N SER A 91 -1.56 -5.23 1.19
CA SER A 91 -1.07 -5.62 -0.13
C SER A 91 -2.21 -5.73 -1.14
N ASP A 92 -3.32 -6.37 -0.79
CA ASP A 92 -4.47 -6.51 -1.70
C ASP A 92 -5.01 -5.14 -2.12
N ALA A 93 -5.19 -4.22 -1.18
CA ALA A 93 -5.68 -2.88 -1.47
C ALA A 93 -4.70 -2.08 -2.33
N THR A 94 -3.41 -2.13 -2.01
CA THR A 94 -2.39 -1.33 -2.70
C THR A 94 -2.05 -1.89 -4.08
N LEU A 95 -1.98 -3.21 -4.22
CA LEU A 95 -1.71 -3.82 -5.53
C LEU A 95 -2.89 -3.65 -6.49
N LYS A 96 -4.11 -3.65 -5.98
CA LYS A 96 -5.28 -3.28 -6.78
C LYS A 96 -5.19 -1.84 -7.28
N LEU A 97 -4.80 -0.91 -6.41
CA LEU A 97 -4.56 0.47 -6.79
C LEU A 97 -3.46 0.56 -7.85
N TYR A 98 -2.35 -0.15 -7.65
CA TYR A 98 -1.25 -0.21 -8.61
C TYR A 98 -1.74 -0.64 -9.99
N ASP A 99 -2.51 -1.71 -10.06
CA ASP A 99 -3.05 -2.22 -11.31
C ASP A 99 -4.00 -1.23 -11.98
N ASP A 100 -4.71 -0.41 -11.18
CA ASP A 100 -5.67 0.58 -11.69
C ASP A 100 -5.00 1.85 -12.21
N ILE A 101 -3.94 2.34 -11.57
CA ILE A 101 -3.36 3.66 -11.86
C ILE A 101 -2.09 3.62 -12.69
N VAL A 102 -1.35 2.52 -12.69
CA VAL A 102 -0.05 2.43 -13.38
C VAL A 102 -0.25 1.98 -14.82
N ASP A 103 0.38 2.72 -15.75
CA ASP A 103 0.37 2.36 -17.16
C ASP A 103 1.30 1.17 -17.40
N ASN A 104 0.74 0.04 -17.82
CA ASN A 104 1.49 -1.20 -18.01
C ASN A 104 2.45 -1.20 -19.20
N LYS A 105 2.40 -0.16 -20.02
CA LYS A 105 3.27 -0.01 -21.18
C LYS A 105 4.53 0.81 -20.90
N LEU A 106 4.57 1.48 -19.75
CA LEU A 106 5.65 2.39 -19.41
C LEU A 106 6.67 1.74 -18.48
N LEU A 107 7.92 2.18 -18.60
CA LEU A 107 9.00 1.79 -17.70
C LEU A 107 8.97 2.64 -16.44
N ILE A 108 9.25 2.01 -15.29
CA ILE A 108 9.15 2.61 -13.96
C ILE A 108 10.54 2.83 -13.40
N ARG A 109 10.77 4.00 -12.81
CA ARG A 109 12.04 4.38 -12.21
C ARG A 109 11.96 4.57 -10.70
N ARG A 110 10.81 4.97 -10.17
CA ARG A 110 10.66 5.26 -8.74
C ARG A 110 9.37 4.71 -8.18
N VAL A 111 9.45 4.17 -6.97
CA VAL A 111 8.30 3.72 -6.21
C VAL A 111 8.31 4.42 -4.85
N THR A 112 7.24 5.08 -4.50
CA THR A 112 7.06 5.71 -3.19
C THR A 112 5.78 5.20 -2.54
N ILE A 113 5.89 4.70 -1.32
CA ILE A 113 4.75 4.19 -0.55
C ILE A 113 4.78 4.84 0.82
N SER A 114 3.63 5.32 1.28
CA SER A 114 3.48 5.85 2.63
C SER A 114 2.18 5.37 3.25
N ALA A 115 2.21 5.12 4.56
CA ALA A 115 1.03 4.78 5.35
C ALA A 115 0.55 6.02 6.08
N ASN A 116 -0.73 6.31 5.96
CA ASN A 116 -1.36 7.47 6.60
C ASN A 116 -2.32 7.01 7.70
N ASN A 117 -2.78 7.96 8.51
CA ASN A 117 -3.75 7.72 9.58
C ASN A 117 -3.26 6.65 10.57
N LEU A 118 -1.96 6.69 10.88
CA LEU A 118 -1.36 5.76 11.82
C LEU A 118 -1.92 6.00 13.23
N VAL A 119 -2.37 4.92 13.86
CA VAL A 119 -2.84 4.94 15.24
C VAL A 119 -2.27 3.73 15.99
N PRO A 120 -2.12 3.81 17.32
CA PRO A 120 -1.73 2.64 18.10
C PRO A 120 -2.76 1.51 17.96
N GLU A 121 -2.27 0.30 17.83
CA GLU A 121 -3.12 -0.89 17.70
C GLU A 121 -4.13 -1.00 18.84
N ASP A 122 -3.70 -0.72 20.06
CA ASP A 122 -4.55 -0.82 21.27
C ASP A 122 -5.69 0.20 21.26
N SER A 123 -5.50 1.39 20.68
CA SER A 123 -6.53 2.42 20.62
C SER A 123 -7.72 2.02 19.75
N VAL A 124 -7.51 1.24 18.71
CA VAL A 124 -8.57 0.73 17.82
C VAL A 124 -9.42 -0.32 18.54
N LYS A 125 -8.78 -1.22 19.27
CA LYS A 125 -9.49 -2.23 20.06
C LYS A 125 -10.37 -1.60 21.13
N ASP A 126 -9.86 -0.64 21.88
CA ASP A 126 -10.60 0.06 22.94
C ASP A 126 -11.77 0.85 22.35
N LYS A 127 -11.55 1.56 21.27
CA LYS A 127 -12.59 2.34 20.59
C LYS A 127 -13.72 1.46 20.07
N GLN A 128 -13.41 0.34 19.45
CA GLN A 128 -14.42 -0.62 18.98
C GLN A 128 -15.24 -1.20 20.12
N SER A 129 -14.59 -1.54 21.23
CA SER A 129 -15.27 -2.01 22.44
C SER A 129 -16.26 -0.98 22.96
N PHE A 130 -15.84 0.28 23.01
CA PHE A 130 -16.65 1.37 23.53
C PHE A 130 -17.87 1.66 22.66
N GLU A 131 -17.68 1.73 21.35
CA GLU A 131 -18.75 1.97 20.38
C GLU A 131 -19.79 0.85 20.40
N GLN A 132 -19.37 -0.40 20.56
CA GLN A 132 -20.29 -1.54 20.61
C GLN A 132 -21.10 -1.59 21.91
N LEU A 133 -20.53 -1.15 23.03
CA LEU A 133 -21.27 -1.01 24.27
C LEU A 133 -22.36 0.06 24.18
N ASP A 134 -22.10 1.16 23.50
CA ASP A 134 -23.05 2.25 23.29
C ASP A 134 -24.26 1.85 22.43
N LEU A 135 -24.10 0.87 21.55
CA LEU A 135 -25.14 0.43 20.64
C LEU A 135 -26.06 -0.66 21.22
N PHE A 136 -25.90 -1.01 22.49
CA PHE A 136 -26.68 -2.08 23.15
C PHE A 136 -26.68 -3.40 22.36
N THR A 137 -25.57 -3.71 21.72
CA THR A 137 -25.42 -4.95 20.95
C THR A 137 -25.41 -6.13 21.92
N ASP A 138 -25.91 -7.30 21.47
CA ASP A 138 -25.86 -8.54 22.24
C ASP A 138 -24.42 -8.78 22.71
N TYR A 139 -24.29 -8.92 24.04
CA TYR A 139 -22.98 -9.06 24.68
C TYR A 139 -22.20 -10.28 24.16
N ASP A 140 -22.91 -11.38 23.86
CA ASP A 140 -22.29 -12.60 23.32
C ASP A 140 -21.76 -12.39 21.90
N GLU A 141 -22.49 -11.67 21.06
CA GLU A 141 -22.02 -11.29 19.73
C GLU A 141 -20.78 -10.40 19.80
N LEU A 142 -20.75 -9.49 20.76
CA LEU A 142 -19.63 -8.59 20.98
C LEU A 142 -18.37 -9.37 21.34
N ILE A 143 -18.48 -10.33 22.28
CA ILE A 143 -17.37 -11.18 22.71
C ILE A 143 -16.88 -12.05 21.54
N ALA A 144 -17.79 -12.66 20.79
CA ALA A 144 -17.47 -13.50 19.64
C ALA A 144 -16.70 -12.70 18.56
N LYS A 145 -17.14 -11.48 18.27
CA LYS A 145 -16.46 -10.57 17.33
C LYS A 145 -15.04 -10.23 17.80
N ARG A 146 -14.87 -9.92 19.06
CA ARG A 146 -13.57 -9.61 19.66
C ARG A 146 -12.60 -10.78 19.58
N GLU A 147 -13.05 -11.97 19.93
CA GLU A 147 -12.24 -13.18 19.90
C GLU A 147 -11.80 -13.48 18.46
N LYS A 148 -12.70 -13.31 17.49
CA LYS A 148 -12.39 -13.49 16.08
C LYS A 148 -11.34 -12.51 15.57
N GLN A 149 -11.47 -11.22 15.92
CA GLN A 149 -10.50 -10.19 15.53
C GLN A 149 -9.13 -10.44 16.16
N ASN A 150 -9.08 -10.80 17.44
CA ASN A 150 -7.83 -11.11 18.12
C ASN A 150 -7.15 -12.35 17.54
N ALA A 151 -7.91 -13.36 17.18
CA ALA A 151 -7.39 -14.56 16.53
C ALA A 151 -6.79 -14.25 15.15
N GLU A 152 -7.45 -13.41 14.34
CA GLU A 152 -6.95 -12.95 13.05
C GLU A 152 -5.64 -12.20 13.19
N LEU A 153 -5.58 -11.22 14.10
CA LEU A 153 -4.37 -10.43 14.34
C LEU A 153 -3.20 -11.30 14.80
N GLN A 154 -3.46 -12.24 15.69
CA GLN A 154 -2.43 -13.15 16.19
C GLN A 154 -1.91 -14.08 15.08
N LYS A 155 -2.80 -14.57 14.24
CA LYS A 155 -2.45 -15.40 13.09
C LYS A 155 -1.57 -14.66 12.09
N GLU A 156 -1.91 -13.41 11.80
CA GLU A 156 -1.13 -12.57 10.89
C GLU A 156 0.25 -12.26 11.46
N ARG A 157 0.36 -11.96 12.74
CA ARG A 157 1.64 -11.74 13.42
C ARG A 157 2.53 -12.98 13.35
N ASN A 158 1.96 -14.15 13.56
CA ASN A 158 2.70 -15.41 13.49
C ASN A 158 3.19 -15.69 12.07
N LEU A 159 2.39 -15.43 11.05
CA LEU A 159 2.78 -15.55 9.66
C LEU A 159 3.93 -14.61 9.32
N GLN A 160 3.87 -13.36 9.76
CA GLN A 160 4.92 -12.37 9.52
C GLN A 160 6.23 -12.76 10.19
N ARG A 161 6.19 -13.35 11.38
CA ARG A 161 7.38 -13.86 12.08
C ARG A 161 8.03 -15.02 11.33
N LEU A 162 7.22 -15.89 10.70
CA LEU A 162 7.74 -17.02 9.94
C LEU A 162 8.38 -16.58 8.62
N GLU A 163 7.91 -15.48 8.03
CA GLU A 163 8.45 -14.92 6.79
C GLU A 163 9.72 -14.10 7.00
N SER A 164 9.97 -13.66 8.21
CA SER A 164 11.17 -12.90 8.55
C SER A 164 12.25 -13.83 9.10
#